data_9257b4ed16435f4e2b0700faebe45bdf
#
_entry.id   9257b4ed16435f4e2b0700faebe45bdf
#
_cell.length_a   1.000
_cell.length_b   1.000
_cell.length_c   1.000
_cell.angle_alpha   90.00
_cell.angle_beta   90.00
_cell.angle_gamma   90.00
#
_symmetry.space_group_name_H-M   'P 1'
#
loop_
_entity.id
_entity.type
_entity.pdbx_description
1 polymer ?
#
loop_
_entity_poly.entity_id
_entity_poly.type
_entity_poly.pdbx_seq_one_letter_code
_entity_poly.pdbx_strand_id
1 'polypeptide(L)'
;MSQPSLPRRSLLAGIAATCVAGSITGPQDAQAMDDGTTTWPGTVRYPDPRVVSLDERFTKYKLGNTSVQRLYFNPRALWHEGCAWNAVGRYLVFSDVPADSLHRWVEDDDRVTVFKKPSGNANGNTFDYEGRLLTCQHGPRQVIRHEHDGSTQVIADSYDGKRLNSPNDIVVHRDDKSIWFTDPGYGIRKNYTGTPSQAELPESVYRVDTQTGKITKVTDEIGTPNGLCFSPDLSKLYIADTGDGAHSIRVWDVDGERLKNGRQFTSMKMDGFEKAGKADGIRADIHGNIWSTAGWVGEGYDGVHVFAPNGDRIGQIILPEVCANLCFGGAKRNRLFMAASQSLYAVYTEAIGAY
;
A
#
# COMPACT_ATOMS: atom_id res chain seq x y z
N MET A 1 -29.89 -66.62 -46.37
CA MET A 1 -29.02 -67.79 -46.66
C MET A 1 -27.69 -67.53 -46.01
N SER A 2 -27.46 -68.32 -44.98
CA SER A 2 -26.25 -68.91 -44.46
C SER A 2 -24.98 -68.09 -44.30
N GLN A 3 -24.61 -67.94 -43.04
CA GLN A 3 -23.23 -67.82 -42.54
C GLN A 3 -22.39 -69.05 -42.93
N PRO A 4 -21.06 -68.98 -42.88
CA PRO A 4 -20.41 -69.66 -41.75
C PRO A 4 -19.18 -68.94 -41.16
N SER A 5 -19.10 -69.10 -39.88
CA SER A 5 -18.15 -69.34 -38.81
C SER A 5 -16.64 -69.53 -39.11
N LEU A 6 -15.79 -68.79 -38.32
CA LEU A 6 -14.54 -69.02 -37.54
C LEU A 6 -13.50 -70.06 -38.01
N PRO A 7 -12.17 -69.86 -37.72
CA PRO A 7 -11.72 -70.15 -36.36
C PRO A 7 -10.58 -69.23 -35.82
N ARG A 8 -10.50 -69.25 -34.46
CA ARG A 8 -9.43 -68.74 -33.62
C ARG A 8 -8.17 -69.56 -33.80
N ARG A 9 -7.00 -68.94 -33.91
CA ARG A 9 -5.73 -69.50 -33.42
C ARG A 9 -4.89 -68.44 -32.75
N SER A 10 -4.53 -68.73 -31.48
CA SER A 10 -3.64 -68.04 -30.59
C SER A 10 -2.22 -68.04 -31.12
N LEU A 11 -1.52 -66.93 -31.02
CA LEU A 11 -0.05 -66.92 -30.93
C LEU A 11 0.32 -65.98 -29.79
N LEU A 12 0.78 -66.59 -28.70
CA LEU A 12 1.50 -65.94 -27.64
C LEU A 12 2.91 -65.62 -28.16
N ALA A 13 3.24 -64.33 -28.27
CA ALA A 13 4.63 -63.88 -28.37
C ALA A 13 4.87 -62.98 -27.16
N GLY A 14 5.71 -63.45 -26.23
CA GLY A 14 6.11 -62.69 -25.08
C GLY A 14 6.97 -61.50 -25.47
N ILE A 15 6.53 -60.31 -25.03
CA ILE A 15 7.39 -59.13 -24.99
C ILE A 15 7.68 -58.90 -23.51
N ALA A 16 8.94 -59.09 -23.15
CA ALA A 16 9.50 -58.71 -21.88
C ALA A 16 9.43 -57.17 -21.76
N ALA A 17 8.49 -56.67 -20.99
CA ALA A 17 8.45 -55.26 -20.63
C ALA A 17 9.48 -55.02 -19.52
N THR A 18 10.58 -54.40 -19.86
CA THR A 18 11.53 -53.83 -18.93
C THR A 18 10.80 -52.68 -18.22
N CYS A 19 10.36 -52.89 -17.00
CA CYS A 19 9.88 -51.81 -16.14
C CYS A 19 11.09 -50.93 -15.78
N VAL A 20 11.26 -49.84 -16.50
CA VAL A 20 12.03 -48.70 -16.00
C VAL A 20 11.17 -48.06 -14.94
N ALA A 21 11.53 -48.27 -13.67
CA ALA A 21 10.97 -47.50 -12.55
C ALA A 21 11.36 -46.05 -12.74
N GLY A 22 10.54 -45.32 -13.47
CA GLY A 22 10.55 -43.86 -13.45
C GLY A 22 10.06 -43.41 -12.06
N SER A 23 10.98 -42.88 -11.27
CA SER A 23 10.65 -42.17 -10.05
C SER A 23 9.67 -41.06 -10.41
N ILE A 24 8.42 -41.18 -10.01
CA ILE A 24 7.48 -40.06 -10.00
C ILE A 24 8.01 -39.13 -8.90
N THR A 25 8.84 -38.18 -9.28
CA THR A 25 9.09 -37.01 -8.44
C THR A 25 7.75 -36.30 -8.32
N GLY A 26 7.18 -36.36 -7.11
CA GLY A 26 6.05 -35.49 -6.72
C GLY A 26 6.34 -34.03 -7.05
N PRO A 27 5.35 -33.15 -6.98
CA PRO A 27 5.58 -31.75 -7.25
C PRO A 27 6.78 -31.31 -6.41
N GLN A 28 7.85 -30.93 -7.08
CA GLN A 28 8.97 -30.27 -6.41
C GLN A 28 8.36 -29.06 -5.73
N ASP A 29 8.36 -29.07 -4.42
CA ASP A 29 8.19 -27.86 -3.63
C ASP A 29 9.09 -26.82 -4.29
N ALA A 30 8.48 -25.74 -4.76
CA ALA A 30 9.21 -24.61 -5.24
C ALA A 30 10.02 -24.11 -4.05
N GLN A 31 11.24 -24.62 -3.91
CA GLN A 31 12.21 -24.05 -2.99
C GLN A 31 12.36 -22.60 -3.42
N ALA A 32 11.90 -21.71 -2.56
CA ALA A 32 12.23 -20.31 -2.66
C ALA A 32 13.73 -20.24 -2.82
N MET A 33 14.21 -19.70 -3.94
CA MET A 33 15.63 -19.42 -4.11
C MET A 33 16.01 -18.46 -3.00
N ASP A 34 16.81 -18.95 -2.08
CA ASP A 34 17.49 -18.14 -1.08
C ASP A 34 18.52 -17.31 -1.85
N ASP A 35 18.20 -16.05 -2.09
CA ASP A 35 19.08 -15.12 -2.80
C ASP A 35 20.16 -14.51 -1.89
N GLY A 36 20.32 -15.06 -0.69
CA GLY A 36 21.39 -14.68 0.25
C GLY A 36 21.21 -13.30 0.90
N THR A 37 20.07 -12.62 0.65
CA THR A 37 19.77 -11.35 1.28
C THR A 37 18.47 -11.42 2.09
N THR A 38 18.60 -11.48 3.41
CA THR A 38 17.53 -11.50 4.40
C THR A 38 16.58 -12.70 4.31
N THR A 39 17.01 -13.82 4.90
CA THR A 39 16.13 -14.97 5.15
C THR A 39 14.94 -14.56 6.02
N TRP A 40 13.75 -14.58 5.42
CA TRP A 40 12.54 -14.53 6.22
C TRP A 40 12.46 -15.83 7.03
N PRO A 41 12.56 -15.81 8.36
CA PRO A 41 12.58 -17.04 9.13
C PRO A 41 11.28 -17.80 8.95
N GLY A 42 11.35 -19.09 8.62
CA GLY A 42 10.19 -19.96 8.48
C GLY A 42 9.39 -20.13 9.78
N THR A 43 10.04 -19.90 10.93
CA THR A 43 9.40 -19.94 12.25
C THR A 43 9.64 -18.62 12.98
N VAL A 44 8.56 -17.98 13.41
CA VAL A 44 8.62 -16.72 14.14
C VAL A 44 8.67 -17.00 15.66
N ARG A 45 9.60 -16.34 16.33
CA ARG A 45 9.64 -16.33 17.81
C ARG A 45 8.65 -15.29 18.34
N TYR A 46 7.85 -15.63 19.32
CA TYR A 46 6.98 -14.70 20.03
C TYR A 46 7.62 -14.18 21.32
N PRO A 47 7.41 -12.89 21.67
CA PRO A 47 6.84 -11.86 20.80
C PRO A 47 7.75 -11.59 19.61
N ASP A 48 7.16 -11.19 18.48
CA ASP A 48 7.94 -10.93 17.26
C ASP A 48 8.94 -9.80 17.47
N PRO A 49 10.26 -10.04 17.31
CA PRO A 49 11.29 -9.04 17.56
C PRO A 49 11.23 -7.85 16.58
N ARG A 50 10.54 -8.00 15.44
CA ARG A 50 10.37 -6.93 14.46
C ARG A 50 9.37 -5.86 14.89
N VAL A 51 8.49 -6.16 15.87
CA VAL A 51 7.59 -5.17 16.48
C VAL A 51 8.28 -4.60 17.73
N VAL A 52 8.88 -3.42 17.57
CA VAL A 52 9.78 -2.82 18.55
C VAL A 52 9.06 -1.71 19.32
N SER A 53 9.06 -1.79 20.64
CA SER A 53 8.67 -0.67 21.51
C SER A 53 9.89 0.20 21.76
N LEU A 54 9.85 1.43 21.29
CA LEU A 54 10.89 2.46 21.56
C LEU A 54 10.57 3.28 22.81
N ASP A 55 9.28 3.27 23.19
CA ASP A 55 8.73 3.96 24.34
C ASP A 55 7.63 3.09 24.98
N GLU A 56 7.41 3.20 26.29
CA GLU A 56 6.39 2.41 27.01
C GLU A 56 4.97 2.64 26.48
N ARG A 57 4.68 3.83 25.94
CA ARG A 57 3.39 4.17 25.32
C ARG A 57 3.01 3.27 24.19
N PHE A 58 3.98 2.66 23.49
CA PHE A 58 3.72 1.73 22.40
C PHE A 58 3.37 0.32 22.88
N THR A 59 3.78 -0.07 24.07
CA THR A 59 3.65 -1.44 24.58
C THR A 59 2.20 -1.94 24.55
N LYS A 60 1.23 -1.06 24.82
CA LYS A 60 -0.21 -1.39 24.78
C LYS A 60 -0.74 -1.74 23.39
N TYR A 61 -0.02 -1.39 22.31
CA TYR A 61 -0.41 -1.71 20.93
C TYR A 61 0.21 -2.98 20.41
N LYS A 62 1.21 -3.52 21.12
CA LYS A 62 1.94 -4.71 20.75
C LYS A 62 1.23 -5.96 21.27
N LEU A 63 0.84 -6.85 20.37
CA LEU A 63 0.36 -8.19 20.71
C LEU A 63 1.52 -9.15 20.87
N GLY A 64 1.53 -9.90 22.00
CA GLY A 64 2.62 -10.83 22.31
C GLY A 64 2.60 -12.13 21.51
N ASN A 65 1.48 -12.47 20.88
CA ASN A 65 1.21 -13.75 20.19
C ASN A 65 0.88 -13.58 18.71
N THR A 66 1.31 -12.49 18.10
CA THR A 66 1.16 -12.24 16.66
C THR A 66 2.52 -11.93 16.06
N SER A 67 2.64 -12.14 14.76
CA SER A 67 3.85 -11.89 14.00
C SER A 67 3.56 -11.05 12.77
N VAL A 68 4.60 -10.37 12.27
CA VAL A 68 4.58 -9.79 10.93
C VAL A 68 4.54 -10.93 9.92
N GLN A 69 3.50 -10.99 9.12
CA GLN A 69 3.28 -12.00 8.09
C GLN A 69 3.58 -11.41 6.72
N ARG A 70 4.25 -12.13 5.85
CA ARG A 70 4.34 -11.81 4.43
C ARG A 70 3.22 -12.55 3.70
N LEU A 71 2.17 -11.80 3.34
CA LEU A 71 0.98 -12.36 2.67
C LEU A 71 1.21 -12.61 1.17
N TYR A 72 2.10 -11.83 0.57
CA TYR A 72 2.41 -11.96 -0.85
C TYR A 72 3.85 -11.53 -1.13
N PHE A 73 4.49 -12.25 -2.04
CA PHE A 73 5.79 -11.91 -2.60
C PHE A 73 5.79 -12.21 -4.08
N ASN A 74 6.28 -11.28 -4.87
CA ASN A 74 6.51 -11.48 -6.29
C ASN A 74 7.86 -10.87 -6.68
N PRO A 75 8.88 -11.68 -6.99
CA PRO A 75 10.22 -11.19 -7.35
C PRO A 75 10.22 -10.35 -8.65
N ARG A 76 9.13 -10.39 -9.42
CA ARG A 76 8.93 -9.56 -10.60
C ARG A 76 8.09 -8.31 -10.36
N ALA A 77 7.59 -8.13 -9.15
CA ALA A 77 6.96 -6.88 -8.76
C ALA A 77 7.99 -5.75 -8.79
N LEU A 78 7.53 -4.56 -9.16
CA LEU A 78 8.42 -3.42 -9.37
C LEU A 78 8.36 -2.44 -8.21
N TRP A 79 7.15 -2.08 -7.74
CA TRP A 79 6.95 -1.18 -6.62
C TRP A 79 5.51 -1.20 -6.13
N HIS A 80 5.28 -1.88 -5.00
CA HIS A 80 3.94 -1.94 -4.40
C HIS A 80 3.64 -0.68 -3.60
N GLU A 81 2.41 -0.17 -3.79
CA GLU A 81 1.89 1.08 -3.25
C GLU A 81 0.40 1.00 -2.90
N GLY A 82 -0.13 2.10 -2.34
CA GLY A 82 -1.55 2.44 -2.33
C GLY A 82 -2.45 1.40 -1.69
N CYS A 83 -2.15 0.97 -0.47
CA CYS A 83 -3.00 0.04 0.28
C CYS A 83 -4.37 0.63 0.61
N ALA A 84 -5.45 -0.08 0.28
CA ALA A 84 -6.81 0.26 0.67
C ALA A 84 -7.62 -0.99 1.02
N TRP A 85 -8.25 -0.99 2.19
CA TRP A 85 -9.08 -2.10 2.69
C TRP A 85 -10.56 -1.90 2.38
N ASN A 86 -11.19 -2.87 1.72
CA ASN A 86 -12.64 -2.94 1.57
C ASN A 86 -13.23 -3.82 2.68
N ALA A 87 -13.92 -3.21 3.63
CA ALA A 87 -14.47 -3.91 4.79
C ALA A 87 -15.66 -4.82 4.44
N VAL A 88 -16.44 -4.47 3.41
CA VAL A 88 -17.60 -5.25 2.98
C VAL A 88 -17.17 -6.49 2.21
N GLY A 89 -16.28 -6.32 1.24
CA GLY A 89 -15.77 -7.43 0.43
C GLY A 89 -14.62 -8.20 1.07
N ARG A 90 -14.10 -7.74 2.22
CA ARG A 90 -12.99 -8.35 2.96
C ARG A 90 -11.76 -8.60 2.08
N TYR A 91 -11.37 -7.56 1.35
CA TYR A 91 -10.18 -7.60 0.51
C TYR A 91 -9.37 -6.30 0.59
N LEU A 92 -8.10 -6.42 0.29
CA LEU A 92 -7.17 -5.30 0.16
C LEU A 92 -6.90 -5.04 -1.31
N VAL A 93 -6.97 -3.79 -1.74
CA VAL A 93 -6.42 -3.35 -3.03
C VAL A 93 -5.04 -2.73 -2.79
N PHE A 94 -4.09 -2.97 -3.69
CA PHE A 94 -2.78 -2.32 -3.70
C PHE A 94 -2.26 -2.20 -5.13
N SER A 95 -1.42 -1.22 -5.37
CA SER A 95 -0.85 -0.91 -6.69
C SER A 95 0.50 -1.59 -6.89
N ASP A 96 0.84 -1.97 -8.12
CA ASP A 96 2.21 -2.06 -8.60
C ASP A 96 2.38 -0.98 -9.68
N VAL A 97 2.89 0.18 -9.25
CA VAL A 97 2.85 1.43 -10.03
C VAL A 97 3.57 1.30 -11.36
N PRO A 98 4.84 0.83 -11.40
CA PRO A 98 5.55 0.70 -12.68
C PRO A 98 5.02 -0.44 -13.54
N ALA A 99 4.44 -1.50 -12.93
CA ALA A 99 3.83 -2.60 -13.67
C ALA A 99 2.46 -2.26 -14.26
N ASP A 100 1.97 -1.04 -14.00
CA ASP A 100 0.68 -0.54 -14.46
C ASP A 100 -0.47 -1.47 -14.08
N SER A 101 -0.49 -1.91 -12.80
CA SER A 101 -1.48 -2.86 -12.33
C SER A 101 -1.96 -2.57 -10.90
N LEU A 102 -3.26 -2.80 -10.68
CA LEU A 102 -3.86 -2.93 -9.35
C LEU A 102 -4.01 -4.40 -9.03
N HIS A 103 -3.67 -4.76 -7.82
CA HIS A 103 -3.82 -6.10 -7.26
C HIS A 103 -4.88 -6.11 -6.18
N ARG A 104 -5.43 -7.29 -5.92
CA ARG A 104 -6.38 -7.53 -4.83
C ARG A 104 -5.96 -8.78 -4.06
N TRP A 105 -5.72 -8.62 -2.78
CA TRP A 105 -5.59 -9.72 -1.83
C TRP A 105 -6.95 -9.97 -1.17
N VAL A 106 -7.42 -11.21 -1.20
CA VAL A 106 -8.72 -11.63 -0.60
C VAL A 106 -8.45 -12.36 0.69
N GLU A 107 -9.07 -11.90 1.79
CA GLU A 107 -8.81 -12.42 3.13
C GLU A 107 -9.24 -13.89 3.29
N ASP A 108 -10.34 -14.28 2.68
CA ASP A 108 -10.89 -15.64 2.84
C ASP A 108 -10.05 -16.72 2.15
N ASP A 109 -9.39 -16.36 1.04
CA ASP A 109 -8.62 -17.31 0.23
C ASP A 109 -7.11 -17.17 0.45
N ASP A 110 -6.66 -16.12 1.13
CA ASP A 110 -5.24 -15.70 1.21
C ASP A 110 -4.58 -15.63 -0.17
N ARG A 111 -5.30 -15.07 -1.16
CA ARG A 111 -4.90 -15.07 -2.56
C ARG A 111 -4.80 -13.66 -3.11
N VAL A 112 -3.72 -13.41 -3.88
CA VAL A 112 -3.59 -12.20 -4.68
C VAL A 112 -4.02 -12.46 -6.12
N THR A 113 -4.82 -11.54 -6.65
CA THR A 113 -5.25 -11.52 -8.07
C THR A 113 -5.04 -10.14 -8.67
N VAL A 114 -4.91 -10.07 -9.99
CA VAL A 114 -4.96 -8.78 -10.69
C VAL A 114 -6.38 -8.24 -10.61
N PHE A 115 -6.53 -7.05 -10.02
CA PHE A 115 -7.81 -6.35 -9.94
C PHE A 115 -8.09 -5.55 -11.21
N LYS A 116 -7.08 -4.82 -11.71
CA LYS A 116 -7.17 -4.03 -12.95
C LYS A 116 -5.81 -3.90 -13.64
N LYS A 117 -5.79 -4.08 -14.96
CA LYS A 117 -4.63 -3.84 -15.82
C LYS A 117 -5.09 -3.50 -17.25
N PRO A 118 -4.68 -2.39 -17.88
CA PRO A 118 -3.83 -1.34 -17.30
C PRO A 118 -4.57 -0.58 -16.19
N SER A 119 -3.81 -0.05 -15.23
CA SER A 119 -4.32 0.73 -14.10
C SER A 119 -4.14 2.25 -14.26
N GLY A 120 -3.42 2.68 -15.30
CA GLY A 120 -3.01 4.06 -15.50
C GLY A 120 -1.85 4.47 -14.58
N ASN A 121 -0.93 3.54 -14.27
CA ASN A 121 0.11 3.72 -13.26
C ASN A 121 -0.52 4.18 -11.92
N ALA A 122 -1.53 3.42 -11.47
CA ALA A 122 -2.20 3.68 -10.21
C ALA A 122 -1.21 3.71 -9.06
N ASN A 123 -1.35 4.68 -8.16
CA ASN A 123 -0.54 4.82 -6.95
C ASN A 123 -1.42 4.70 -5.69
N GLY A 124 -1.76 5.79 -5.01
CA GLY A 124 -2.59 5.80 -3.83
C GLY A 124 -4.03 5.39 -4.11
N ASN A 125 -4.61 4.65 -3.17
CA ASN A 125 -5.99 4.21 -3.23
C ASN A 125 -6.68 4.44 -1.90
N THR A 126 -8.00 4.63 -1.94
CA THR A 126 -8.86 4.60 -0.76
C THR A 126 -10.27 4.21 -1.17
N PHE A 127 -11.08 3.75 -0.22
CA PHE A 127 -12.50 3.56 -0.44
C PHE A 127 -13.27 4.74 0.13
N ASP A 128 -14.28 5.21 -0.61
CA ASP A 128 -15.24 6.15 -0.05
C ASP A 128 -16.23 5.43 0.89
N TYR A 129 -17.07 6.22 1.54
CA TYR A 129 -18.03 5.69 2.52
C TYR A 129 -19.25 4.98 1.87
N GLU A 130 -19.28 4.93 0.54
CA GLU A 130 -20.22 4.12 -0.26
C GLU A 130 -19.56 2.83 -0.77
N GLY A 131 -18.28 2.61 -0.42
CA GLY A 131 -17.52 1.42 -0.82
C GLY A 131 -16.95 1.47 -2.22
N ARG A 132 -16.93 2.63 -2.88
CA ARG A 132 -16.33 2.83 -4.20
C ARG A 132 -14.84 3.12 -4.06
N LEU A 133 -14.04 2.50 -4.92
CA LEU A 133 -12.59 2.70 -4.93
C LEU A 133 -12.23 4.02 -5.61
N LEU A 134 -11.45 4.84 -4.91
CA LEU A 134 -10.78 6.02 -5.46
C LEU A 134 -9.32 5.70 -5.71
N THR A 135 -8.79 6.12 -6.85
CA THR A 135 -7.43 5.80 -7.29
C THR A 135 -6.75 7.05 -7.86
N CYS A 136 -5.57 7.35 -7.37
CA CYS A 136 -4.64 8.30 -7.97
C CYS A 136 -3.91 7.64 -9.13
N GLN A 137 -3.88 8.27 -10.31
CA GLN A 137 -3.23 7.74 -11.51
C GLN A 137 -2.14 8.68 -12.01
N HIS A 138 -0.91 8.20 -12.06
CA HIS A 138 0.23 8.97 -12.56
C HIS A 138 0.21 9.13 -14.09
N GLY A 139 -0.11 8.07 -14.84
CA GLY A 139 -0.09 8.08 -16.30
C GLY A 139 -1.04 9.12 -16.89
N PRO A 140 -2.36 9.05 -16.64
CA PRO A 140 -3.32 10.06 -17.08
C PRO A 140 -3.24 11.37 -16.30
N ARG A 141 -2.55 11.43 -15.14
CA ARG A 141 -2.44 12.61 -14.27
C ARG A 141 -3.80 13.01 -13.70
N GLN A 142 -4.47 12.06 -13.04
CA GLN A 142 -5.86 12.24 -12.58
C GLN A 142 -6.18 11.42 -11.33
N VAL A 143 -7.28 11.79 -10.68
CA VAL A 143 -7.96 10.99 -9.67
C VAL A 143 -9.23 10.43 -10.29
N ILE A 144 -9.45 9.12 -10.15
CA ILE A 144 -10.67 8.47 -10.62
C ILE A 144 -11.41 7.78 -9.49
N ARG A 145 -12.72 7.56 -9.70
CA ARG A 145 -13.55 6.70 -8.86
C ARG A 145 -14.08 5.53 -9.71
N HIS A 146 -13.99 4.34 -9.16
CA HIS A 146 -14.57 3.13 -9.74
C HIS A 146 -16.00 2.98 -9.22
N GLU A 147 -16.97 3.01 -10.10
CA GLU A 147 -18.38 2.89 -9.76
C GLU A 147 -18.81 1.42 -9.60
N HIS A 148 -19.92 1.19 -8.90
CA HIS A 148 -20.43 -0.17 -8.65
C HIS A 148 -20.87 -0.91 -9.93
N ASP A 149 -21.18 -0.18 -10.99
CA ASP A 149 -21.54 -0.76 -12.30
C ASP A 149 -20.31 -1.14 -13.15
N GLY A 150 -19.09 -0.93 -12.61
CA GLY A 150 -17.82 -1.20 -13.28
C GLY A 150 -17.31 -0.05 -14.15
N SER A 151 -18.07 1.05 -14.29
CA SER A 151 -17.58 2.27 -14.95
C SER A 151 -16.58 3.02 -14.08
N THR A 152 -15.93 4.03 -14.64
CA THR A 152 -15.04 4.93 -13.91
C THR A 152 -15.41 6.38 -14.17
N GLN A 153 -15.37 7.19 -13.11
CA GLN A 153 -15.56 8.63 -13.19
C GLN A 153 -14.26 9.37 -12.87
N VAL A 154 -13.90 10.36 -13.69
CA VAL A 154 -12.80 11.29 -13.37
C VAL A 154 -13.31 12.25 -12.30
N ILE A 155 -12.60 12.30 -11.19
CA ILE A 155 -12.89 13.19 -10.05
C ILE A 155 -12.10 14.50 -10.17
N ALA A 156 -10.85 14.40 -10.59
CA ALA A 156 -9.97 15.56 -10.82
C ALA A 156 -8.88 15.18 -11.83
N ASP A 157 -8.62 16.04 -12.80
CA ASP A 157 -7.52 15.95 -13.77
C ASP A 157 -6.80 17.29 -13.99
N SER A 158 -7.40 18.36 -13.50
CA SER A 158 -6.93 19.74 -13.71
C SER A 158 -7.33 20.65 -12.55
N TYR A 159 -6.59 21.72 -12.39
CA TYR A 159 -6.89 22.82 -11.47
C TYR A 159 -6.58 24.16 -12.16
N ASP A 160 -7.53 25.11 -12.12
CA ASP A 160 -7.39 26.44 -12.74
C ASP A 160 -6.97 26.38 -14.23
N GLY A 161 -7.57 25.43 -14.98
CA GLY A 161 -7.33 25.20 -16.40
C GLY A 161 -5.98 24.54 -16.74
N LYS A 162 -5.19 24.11 -15.75
CA LYS A 162 -3.90 23.44 -15.90
C LYS A 162 -3.98 22.00 -15.43
N ARG A 163 -3.25 21.11 -16.08
CA ARG A 163 -3.21 19.69 -15.70
C ARG A 163 -2.53 19.49 -14.35
N LEU A 164 -3.08 18.59 -13.55
CA LEU A 164 -2.43 18.10 -12.33
C LEU A 164 -1.04 17.52 -12.65
N ASN A 165 -0.16 17.45 -11.67
CA ASN A 165 1.17 16.86 -11.84
C ASN A 165 1.10 15.33 -11.96
N SER A 166 0.94 14.66 -10.84
CA SER A 166 0.73 13.21 -10.77
C SER A 166 0.14 12.86 -9.41
N PRO A 167 -1.19 12.88 -9.26
CA PRO A 167 -1.84 12.56 -7.99
C PRO A 167 -1.27 11.29 -7.37
N ASN A 168 -0.91 11.36 -6.07
CA ASN A 168 -0.11 10.34 -5.42
C ASN A 168 -0.89 9.58 -4.33
N ASP A 169 -1.23 10.20 -3.19
CA ASP A 169 -2.02 9.54 -2.14
C ASP A 169 -3.34 10.30 -1.89
N ILE A 170 -4.32 9.61 -1.27
CA ILE A 170 -5.70 10.05 -1.26
C ILE A 170 -6.43 9.60 0.00
N VAL A 171 -7.26 10.48 0.57
CA VAL A 171 -8.16 10.18 1.67
C VAL A 171 -9.52 10.83 1.47
N VAL A 172 -10.56 10.27 2.11
CA VAL A 172 -11.92 10.84 2.12
C VAL A 172 -12.22 11.35 3.52
N HIS A 173 -12.63 12.60 3.60
CA HIS A 173 -13.06 13.20 4.85
C HIS A 173 -14.38 12.58 5.31
N ARG A 174 -14.42 12.08 6.56
CA ARG A 174 -15.55 11.26 7.05
C ARG A 174 -16.88 12.01 7.05
N ASP A 175 -16.90 13.28 7.46
CA ASP A 175 -18.15 13.98 7.75
C ASP A 175 -18.75 14.62 6.48
N ASP A 176 -17.95 15.33 5.67
CA ASP A 176 -18.43 16.03 4.47
C ASP A 176 -18.19 15.24 3.15
N LYS A 177 -17.57 14.06 3.24
CA LYS A 177 -17.26 13.18 2.09
C LYS A 177 -16.35 13.82 1.06
N SER A 178 -15.72 14.95 1.33
CA SER A 178 -14.75 15.56 0.42
C SER A 178 -13.53 14.65 0.23
N ILE A 179 -12.96 14.71 -0.96
CA ILE A 179 -11.80 13.92 -1.35
C ILE A 179 -10.57 14.81 -1.27
N TRP A 180 -9.54 14.35 -0.56
CA TRP A 180 -8.28 15.08 -0.40
C TRP A 180 -7.15 14.24 -0.97
N PHE A 181 -6.30 14.86 -1.80
CA PHE A 181 -5.20 14.14 -2.44
C PHE A 181 -3.96 15.02 -2.59
N THR A 182 -2.80 14.37 -2.63
CA THR A 182 -1.51 15.00 -2.89
C THR A 182 -1.17 14.93 -4.37
N ASP A 183 -0.52 15.97 -4.91
CA ASP A 183 -0.17 16.08 -6.32
C ASP A 183 1.32 16.46 -6.51
N PRO A 184 2.25 15.57 -6.13
CA PRO A 184 3.67 15.74 -6.39
C PRO A 184 4.03 15.42 -7.84
N GLY A 185 5.29 15.65 -8.21
CA GLY A 185 5.78 15.42 -9.57
C GLY A 185 6.28 14.01 -9.88
N TYR A 186 6.06 13.00 -9.04
CA TYR A 186 6.69 11.68 -9.21
C TYR A 186 6.41 11.03 -10.56
N GLY A 187 5.15 11.03 -11.01
CA GLY A 187 4.73 10.40 -12.26
C GLY A 187 5.12 11.17 -13.52
N ILE A 188 5.56 12.44 -13.39
CA ILE A 188 5.99 13.26 -14.53
C ILE A 188 7.50 13.50 -14.58
N ARG A 189 8.26 13.05 -13.57
CA ARG A 189 9.72 13.24 -13.54
C ARG A 189 10.48 12.20 -14.37
N LYS A 190 10.00 10.94 -14.41
CA LYS A 190 10.70 9.80 -15.04
C LYS A 190 9.70 8.81 -15.66
N ASN A 191 10.22 7.95 -16.56
CA ASN A 191 9.41 6.90 -17.23
C ASN A 191 9.00 5.73 -16.33
N TYR A 192 9.55 5.61 -15.13
CA TYR A 192 9.38 4.40 -14.31
C TYR A 192 7.98 4.29 -13.71
N THR A 193 7.43 5.41 -13.22
CA THR A 193 6.12 5.43 -12.55
C THR A 193 5.06 6.24 -13.31
N GLY A 194 5.36 6.67 -14.53
CA GLY A 194 4.46 7.48 -15.35
C GLY A 194 5.14 7.92 -16.63
N THR A 195 4.83 9.12 -17.13
CA THR A 195 5.37 9.66 -18.36
C THR A 195 5.96 11.06 -18.13
N PRO A 196 7.25 11.28 -18.45
CA PRO A 196 7.88 12.59 -18.30
C PRO A 196 7.09 13.68 -18.97
N SER A 197 6.80 14.73 -18.22
CA SER A 197 6.02 15.88 -18.68
C SER A 197 6.46 17.12 -17.92
N GLN A 198 6.20 18.29 -18.49
CA GLN A 198 6.41 19.55 -17.78
C GLN A 198 5.31 19.73 -16.73
N ALA A 199 5.71 20.13 -15.52
CA ALA A 199 4.78 20.57 -14.48
C ALA A 199 4.14 21.90 -14.89
N GLU A 200 2.82 21.97 -14.79
CA GLU A 200 2.03 23.18 -15.05
C GLU A 200 1.60 23.89 -13.75
N LEU A 201 1.62 23.13 -12.65
CA LEU A 201 1.22 23.54 -11.31
C LEU A 201 2.36 23.30 -10.31
N PRO A 202 2.47 24.08 -9.22
CA PRO A 202 3.33 23.71 -8.11
C PRO A 202 2.86 22.40 -7.47
N GLU A 203 3.77 21.67 -6.86
CA GLU A 203 3.42 20.50 -6.06
C GLU A 203 2.52 20.93 -4.90
N SER A 204 1.35 20.33 -4.80
CA SER A 204 0.27 20.86 -3.95
C SER A 204 -0.58 19.74 -3.37
N VAL A 205 -1.44 20.13 -2.45
CA VAL A 205 -2.52 19.28 -1.92
C VAL A 205 -3.86 19.91 -2.30
N TYR A 206 -4.78 19.08 -2.74
CA TYR A 206 -6.09 19.51 -3.21
C TYR A 206 -7.22 18.86 -2.42
N ARG A 207 -8.36 19.55 -2.36
CA ARG A 207 -9.65 19.09 -1.87
C ARG A 207 -10.68 19.17 -2.99
N VAL A 208 -11.46 18.12 -3.17
CA VAL A 208 -12.62 18.09 -4.08
C VAL A 208 -13.89 18.00 -3.24
N ASP A 209 -14.78 18.94 -3.45
CA ASP A 209 -16.15 18.87 -2.93
C ASP A 209 -16.95 17.89 -3.80
N THR A 210 -17.42 16.79 -3.22
CA THR A 210 -18.07 15.71 -3.98
C THR A 210 -19.50 16.05 -4.41
N GLN A 211 -20.11 17.10 -3.86
CA GLN A 211 -21.45 17.54 -4.25
C GLN A 211 -21.40 18.51 -5.44
N THR A 212 -20.43 19.41 -5.44
CA THR A 212 -20.32 20.47 -6.46
C THR A 212 -19.27 20.19 -7.52
N GLY A 213 -18.35 19.26 -7.26
CA GLY A 213 -17.17 19.03 -8.10
C GLY A 213 -16.09 20.12 -7.98
N LYS A 214 -16.26 21.09 -7.08
CA LYS A 214 -15.31 22.19 -6.90
C LYS A 214 -14.00 21.65 -6.34
N ILE A 215 -12.89 21.98 -7.03
CA ILE A 215 -11.53 21.69 -6.58
C ILE A 215 -10.95 22.94 -5.91
N THR A 216 -10.32 22.75 -4.76
CA THR A 216 -9.64 23.78 -3.97
C THR A 216 -8.22 23.35 -3.71
N LYS A 217 -7.22 24.19 -4.04
CA LYS A 217 -5.86 24.00 -3.57
C LYS A 217 -5.81 24.40 -2.10
N VAL A 218 -5.46 23.43 -1.22
CA VAL A 218 -5.49 23.66 0.24
C VAL A 218 -4.15 24.05 0.81
N THR A 219 -3.04 23.62 0.18
CA THR A 219 -1.69 24.09 0.48
C THR A 219 -0.72 23.75 -0.65
N ASP A 220 0.28 24.62 -0.84
CA ASP A 220 1.52 24.41 -1.60
C ASP A 220 2.75 24.76 -0.73
N GLU A 221 2.55 24.93 0.58
CA GLU A 221 3.61 25.19 1.56
C GLU A 221 4.29 23.88 2.01
N ILE A 222 4.62 23.00 1.07
CA ILE A 222 5.19 21.68 1.29
C ILE A 222 6.15 21.37 0.14
N GLY A 223 7.27 20.73 0.44
CA GLY A 223 8.31 20.49 -0.58
C GLY A 223 7.87 19.48 -1.64
N THR A 224 7.57 18.26 -1.23
CA THR A 224 7.03 17.21 -2.11
C THR A 224 6.01 16.39 -1.29
N PRO A 225 4.72 16.71 -1.41
CA PRO A 225 3.67 16.04 -0.63
C PRO A 225 3.53 14.60 -1.06
N ASN A 226 3.43 13.69 -0.07
CA ASN A 226 3.26 12.25 -0.30
C ASN A 226 2.03 11.75 0.46
N GLY A 227 2.14 10.78 1.37
CA GLY A 227 1.03 10.26 2.14
C GLY A 227 0.33 11.32 2.97
N LEU A 228 -0.99 11.18 3.14
CA LEU A 228 -1.77 12.09 3.98
C LEU A 228 -2.82 11.33 4.82
N CYS A 229 -3.14 11.87 6.00
CA CYS A 229 -4.24 11.37 6.83
C CYS A 229 -4.76 12.44 7.78
N PHE A 230 -6.05 12.35 8.12
CA PHE A 230 -6.65 13.17 9.16
C PHE A 230 -6.35 12.63 10.56
N SER A 231 -6.40 13.53 11.58
CA SER A 231 -6.55 13.10 12.97
C SER A 231 -7.93 12.44 13.18
N PRO A 232 -8.12 11.61 14.25
CA PRO A 232 -9.40 10.94 14.49
C PRO A 232 -10.60 11.88 14.63
N ASP A 233 -10.36 13.08 15.14
CA ASP A 233 -11.37 14.15 15.32
C ASP A 233 -11.50 15.06 14.10
N LEU A 234 -10.74 14.78 13.00
CA LEU A 234 -10.72 15.57 11.76
C LEU A 234 -10.21 17.01 11.91
N SER A 235 -9.74 17.40 13.08
CA SER A 235 -9.26 18.76 13.34
C SER A 235 -7.88 19.06 12.71
N LYS A 236 -7.15 18.00 12.29
CA LYS A 236 -5.80 18.12 11.72
C LYS A 236 -5.66 17.27 10.48
N LEU A 237 -4.82 17.74 9.53
CA LEU A 237 -4.33 16.97 8.42
C LEU A 237 -2.81 16.83 8.53
N TYR A 238 -2.33 15.59 8.52
CA TYR A 238 -0.92 15.24 8.46
C TYR A 238 -0.54 14.92 7.03
N ILE A 239 0.64 15.36 6.60
CA ILE A 239 1.15 15.13 5.25
C ILE A 239 2.64 14.79 5.35
N ALA A 240 3.06 13.70 4.73
CA ALA A 240 4.46 13.35 4.56
C ALA A 240 5.11 14.30 3.56
N ASP A 241 6.25 14.89 3.94
CA ASP A 241 7.06 15.77 3.11
C ASP A 241 8.38 15.09 2.74
N THR A 242 8.52 14.74 1.48
CA THR A 242 9.72 14.07 0.94
C THR A 242 10.59 15.00 0.10
N GLY A 243 10.32 16.31 0.15
CA GLY A 243 11.10 17.33 -0.53
C GLY A 243 12.56 17.36 -0.07
N ASP A 244 13.39 18.03 -0.83
CA ASP A 244 14.82 18.12 -0.57
C ASP A 244 15.10 18.66 0.82
N GLY A 245 15.75 17.82 1.67
CA GLY A 245 16.09 18.15 3.05
C GLY A 245 14.93 18.12 4.05
N ALA A 246 13.68 17.93 3.63
CA ALA A 246 12.53 17.92 4.51
C ALA A 246 12.47 16.65 5.36
N HIS A 247 12.35 15.49 4.75
CA HIS A 247 12.28 14.18 5.41
C HIS A 247 11.51 14.23 6.74
N SER A 248 10.26 14.69 6.67
CA SER A 248 9.44 14.98 7.84
C SER A 248 7.96 14.66 7.58
N ILE A 249 7.18 14.65 8.63
CA ILE A 249 5.73 14.76 8.55
C ILE A 249 5.34 16.15 9.02
N ARG A 250 4.53 16.83 8.25
CA ARG A 250 3.97 18.14 8.58
C ARG A 250 2.52 18.00 9.02
N VAL A 251 2.01 18.98 9.73
CA VAL A 251 0.63 19.02 10.20
C VAL A 251 0.03 20.41 10.04
N TRP A 252 -1.24 20.45 9.65
CA TRP A 252 -2.06 21.65 9.55
C TRP A 252 -3.33 21.48 10.38
N ASP A 253 -3.87 22.60 10.84
CA ASP A 253 -5.22 22.64 11.41
C ASP A 253 -6.23 22.76 10.27
N VAL A 254 -7.27 21.92 10.30
CA VAL A 254 -8.35 21.91 9.29
C VAL A 254 -9.38 22.99 9.67
N ASP A 255 -9.68 23.88 8.71
CA ASP A 255 -10.65 24.96 8.86
C ASP A 255 -11.65 24.95 7.70
N GLY A 256 -12.63 24.07 7.77
CA GLY A 256 -13.57 23.83 6.68
C GLY A 256 -12.87 23.35 5.42
N GLU A 257 -12.92 24.16 4.36
CA GLU A 257 -12.28 23.83 3.07
C GLU A 257 -10.79 24.19 3.00
N ARG A 258 -10.16 24.68 4.06
CA ARG A 258 -8.81 25.24 4.10
C ARG A 258 -7.95 24.60 5.18
N LEU A 259 -6.66 24.80 5.04
CA LEU A 259 -5.65 24.45 6.04
C LEU A 259 -5.03 25.72 6.64
N LYS A 260 -4.70 25.67 7.93
CA LYS A 260 -4.06 26.77 8.67
C LYS A 260 -2.88 26.22 9.50
N ASN A 261 -2.03 27.14 9.95
CA ASN A 261 -1.00 26.88 10.96
C ASN A 261 -0.09 25.70 10.60
N GLY A 262 0.34 25.62 9.34
CA GLY A 262 1.25 24.59 8.86
C GLY A 262 2.57 24.57 9.63
N ARG A 263 2.94 23.40 10.18
CA ARG A 263 4.17 23.24 10.96
C ARG A 263 4.72 21.81 10.83
N GLN A 264 5.97 21.62 11.17
CA GLN A 264 6.53 20.29 11.31
C GLN A 264 5.86 19.57 12.49
N PHE A 265 5.39 18.33 12.26
CA PHE A 265 4.91 17.44 13.30
C PHE A 265 6.07 16.63 13.88
N THR A 266 6.83 15.95 13.01
CA THR A 266 7.98 15.16 13.42
C THR A 266 9.02 15.06 12.30
N SER A 267 10.25 14.69 12.65
CA SER A 267 11.31 14.38 11.71
C SER A 267 11.47 12.87 11.55
N MET A 268 11.79 12.45 10.32
CA MET A 268 12.16 11.05 10.05
C MET A 268 13.58 10.71 10.50
N LYS A 269 14.38 11.69 10.95
CA LYS A 269 15.72 11.41 11.53
C LYS A 269 15.56 10.52 12.76
N MET A 270 16.45 9.56 12.89
CA MET A 270 16.50 8.63 14.02
C MET A 270 17.93 8.44 14.47
N ASP A 271 18.15 8.43 15.79
CA ASP A 271 19.46 8.21 16.36
C ASP A 271 20.00 6.83 15.97
N GLY A 272 21.30 6.75 15.75
CA GLY A 272 21.98 5.55 15.27
C GLY A 272 22.01 5.39 13.74
N PHE A 273 21.37 6.30 12.98
CA PHE A 273 21.39 6.31 11.52
C PHE A 273 21.95 7.63 10.98
N GLU A 274 22.85 7.54 9.99
CA GLU A 274 23.54 8.71 9.43
C GLU A 274 22.59 9.66 8.71
N LYS A 275 21.56 9.11 8.03
CA LYS A 275 20.59 9.88 7.26
C LYS A 275 19.16 9.67 7.74
N ALA A 276 18.33 10.67 7.55
CA ALA A 276 16.89 10.53 7.69
C ALA A 276 16.33 9.75 6.51
N GLY A 277 15.44 8.79 6.79
CA GLY A 277 14.64 8.14 5.76
C GLY A 277 13.50 9.03 5.29
N LYS A 278 12.65 8.49 4.42
CA LYS A 278 11.45 9.18 3.91
C LYS A 278 10.21 8.56 4.53
N ALA A 279 9.30 9.42 4.98
CA ALA A 279 7.91 9.05 5.18
C ALA A 279 7.24 8.97 3.82
N ASP A 280 6.40 7.93 3.61
CA ASP A 280 5.63 7.77 2.39
C ASP A 280 4.14 7.67 2.78
N GLY A 281 3.44 6.55 2.65
CA GLY A 281 2.07 6.42 3.15
C GLY A 281 1.98 6.57 4.66
N ILE A 282 0.96 7.28 5.14
CA ILE A 282 0.72 7.51 6.58
C ILE A 282 -0.74 7.29 6.93
N ARG A 283 -1.03 6.75 8.13
CA ARG A 283 -2.40 6.58 8.64
C ARG A 283 -2.45 6.88 10.15
N ALA A 284 -3.59 7.38 10.61
CA ALA A 284 -3.84 7.59 12.04
C ALA A 284 -4.57 6.40 12.67
N ASP A 285 -4.28 6.11 13.95
CA ASP A 285 -5.12 5.25 14.78
C ASP A 285 -6.12 6.08 15.59
N ILE A 286 -7.08 5.42 16.25
CA ILE A 286 -8.14 6.10 17.04
C ILE A 286 -7.61 6.91 18.23
N HIS A 287 -6.36 6.68 18.65
CA HIS A 287 -5.71 7.43 19.72
C HIS A 287 -4.88 8.61 19.20
N GLY A 288 -4.88 8.83 17.88
CA GLY A 288 -4.16 9.93 17.22
C GLY A 288 -2.69 9.66 17.00
N ASN A 289 -2.20 8.43 17.19
CA ASN A 289 -0.84 8.11 16.75
C ASN A 289 -0.80 8.05 15.23
N ILE A 290 0.30 8.52 14.66
CA ILE A 290 0.56 8.47 13.22
C ILE A 290 1.49 7.28 12.93
N TRP A 291 0.96 6.35 12.18
CA TRP A 291 1.68 5.21 11.62
C TRP A 291 2.19 5.61 10.24
N SER A 292 3.50 5.69 10.11
CA SER A 292 4.17 6.16 8.90
C SER A 292 5.03 5.06 8.34
N THR A 293 4.93 4.80 7.06
CA THR A 293 5.98 4.05 6.40
C THR A 293 7.30 4.81 6.46
N ALA A 294 8.40 4.08 6.44
CA ALA A 294 9.73 4.61 6.52
C ALA A 294 10.67 3.78 5.65
N GLY A 295 11.56 4.44 4.92
CA GLY A 295 12.44 3.70 4.04
C GLY A 295 13.65 4.49 3.53
N TRP A 296 14.45 3.79 2.69
CA TRP A 296 15.65 4.30 2.02
C TRP A 296 16.86 4.50 2.96
N VAL A 297 16.85 3.83 4.11
CA VAL A 297 17.97 3.85 5.06
C VAL A 297 18.62 2.47 5.18
N GLY A 298 17.80 1.43 5.29
CA GLY A 298 18.26 0.04 5.36
C GLY A 298 17.82 -0.69 6.62
N GLU A 299 18.54 -1.76 6.94
CA GLU A 299 18.25 -2.68 8.03
C GLU A 299 18.08 -1.96 9.38
N GLY A 300 17.06 -2.34 10.15
CA GLY A 300 16.73 -1.75 11.45
C GLY A 300 15.99 -0.43 11.39
N TYR A 301 15.90 0.19 10.21
CA TYR A 301 15.15 1.43 10.00
C TYR A 301 13.90 1.20 9.13
N ASP A 302 14.07 0.52 7.98
CA ASP A 302 13.01 0.41 6.97
C ASP A 302 11.82 -0.40 7.49
N GLY A 303 10.60 0.06 7.18
CA GLY A 303 9.35 -0.53 7.63
C GLY A 303 8.31 0.50 8.03
N VAL A 304 7.81 0.46 9.26
CA VAL A 304 6.81 1.41 9.78
C VAL A 304 7.30 2.02 11.08
N HIS A 305 7.21 3.34 11.19
CA HIS A 305 7.45 4.09 12.43
C HIS A 305 6.13 4.62 13.00
N VAL A 306 6.00 4.58 14.31
CA VAL A 306 4.80 5.05 15.00
C VAL A 306 5.12 6.25 15.85
N PHE A 307 4.38 7.33 15.63
CA PHE A 307 4.54 8.61 16.32
C PHE A 307 3.33 8.91 17.19
N ALA A 308 3.56 9.25 18.45
CA ALA A 308 2.52 9.73 19.36
C ALA A 308 1.97 11.09 18.88
N PRO A 309 0.80 11.54 19.38
CA PRO A 309 0.18 12.82 18.95
C PRO A 309 1.06 14.07 19.17
N ASN A 310 2.06 13.99 20.03
CA ASN A 310 3.05 15.05 20.26
C ASN A 310 4.28 14.99 19.32
N GLY A 311 4.34 14.00 18.43
CA GLY A 311 5.44 13.82 17.47
C GLY A 311 6.58 12.92 17.92
N ASP A 312 6.56 12.40 19.15
CA ASP A 312 7.56 11.45 19.65
C ASP A 312 7.45 10.12 18.90
N ARG A 313 8.58 9.55 18.46
CA ARG A 313 8.60 8.20 17.90
C ARG A 313 8.53 7.18 19.04
N ILE A 314 7.45 6.39 19.06
CA ILE A 314 7.16 5.46 20.16
C ILE A 314 7.34 3.99 19.80
N GLY A 315 7.31 3.63 18.52
CA GLY A 315 7.42 2.25 18.08
C GLY A 315 7.86 2.09 16.64
N GLN A 316 8.23 0.86 16.30
CA GLN A 316 8.59 0.46 14.93
C GLN A 316 8.06 -0.94 14.61
N ILE A 317 7.81 -1.16 13.32
CA ILE A 317 7.70 -2.47 12.70
C ILE A 317 8.79 -2.55 11.64
N ILE A 318 9.81 -3.37 11.89
CA ILE A 318 10.96 -3.51 11.00
C ILE A 318 10.61 -4.48 9.87
N LEU A 319 10.87 -4.07 8.63
CA LEU A 319 10.72 -4.89 7.43
C LEU A 319 12.07 -5.05 6.72
N PRO A 320 12.26 -6.13 5.95
CA PRO A 320 13.51 -6.38 5.22
C PRO A 320 13.63 -5.52 3.94
N GLU A 321 12.62 -4.73 3.61
CA GLU A 321 12.54 -3.92 2.40
C GLU A 321 11.79 -2.61 2.68
N VAL A 322 11.96 -1.64 1.80
CA VAL A 322 11.30 -0.34 1.90
C VAL A 322 9.78 -0.52 1.87
N CYS A 323 9.10 0.01 2.87
CA CYS A 323 7.65 0.09 2.92
C CYS A 323 7.19 1.42 2.34
N ALA A 324 6.33 1.38 1.34
CA ALA A 324 5.86 2.57 0.64
C ALA A 324 4.47 3.01 1.11
N ASN A 325 3.53 2.09 1.36
CA ASN A 325 2.19 2.46 1.79
C ASN A 325 1.64 1.50 2.85
N LEU A 326 0.67 1.95 3.62
CA LEU A 326 0.03 1.15 4.65
C LEU A 326 -1.44 1.53 4.85
N CYS A 327 -2.24 0.58 5.34
CA CYS A 327 -3.58 0.88 5.83
C CYS A 327 -3.98 -0.09 6.95
N PHE A 328 -4.91 0.34 7.78
CA PHE A 328 -5.58 -0.54 8.71
C PHE A 328 -6.77 -1.25 8.04
N GLY A 329 -6.95 -2.53 8.35
CA GLY A 329 -8.04 -3.34 7.85
C GLY A 329 -8.37 -4.52 8.76
N GLY A 330 -9.03 -5.55 8.18
CA GLY A 330 -9.58 -6.66 8.94
C GLY A 330 -10.88 -6.30 9.65
N ALA A 331 -11.55 -7.30 10.24
CA ALA A 331 -12.87 -7.16 10.83
C ALA A 331 -12.95 -6.12 11.97
N LYS A 332 -11.85 -5.88 12.68
CA LYS A 332 -11.77 -4.92 13.80
C LYS A 332 -10.94 -3.68 13.45
N ARG A 333 -10.51 -3.52 12.20
CA ARG A 333 -9.58 -2.47 11.75
C ARG A 333 -8.28 -2.43 12.59
N ASN A 334 -7.81 -3.56 13.07
CA ASN A 334 -6.61 -3.72 13.88
C ASN A 334 -5.55 -4.61 13.20
N ARG A 335 -5.72 -4.90 11.93
CA ARG A 335 -4.70 -5.52 11.09
C ARG A 335 -4.06 -4.46 10.23
N LEU A 336 -2.78 -4.20 10.46
CA LEU A 336 -2.01 -3.26 9.66
C LEU A 336 -1.49 -4.00 8.43
N PHE A 337 -1.85 -3.53 7.24
CA PHE A 337 -1.30 -3.98 5.97
C PHE A 337 -0.23 -3.01 5.51
N MET A 338 0.84 -3.53 4.92
CA MET A 338 2.03 -2.78 4.52
C MET A 338 2.46 -3.22 3.13
N ALA A 339 2.34 -2.33 2.14
CA ALA A 339 2.88 -2.54 0.81
C ALA A 339 4.35 -2.13 0.81
N ALA A 340 5.21 -3.09 0.55
CA ALA A 340 6.65 -2.88 0.44
C ALA A 340 7.10 -3.15 -1.00
N SER A 341 8.38 -2.98 -1.30
CA SER A 341 8.89 -2.99 -2.69
C SER A 341 8.34 -4.13 -3.54
N GLN A 342 8.44 -5.39 -3.06
CA GLN A 342 8.01 -6.59 -3.79
C GLN A 342 7.02 -7.44 -3.00
N SER A 343 6.64 -7.02 -1.79
CA SER A 343 5.85 -7.83 -0.87
C SER A 343 4.65 -7.05 -0.33
N LEU A 344 3.63 -7.81 0.08
CA LEU A 344 2.57 -7.33 0.96
C LEU A 344 2.75 -8.00 2.32
N TYR A 345 2.89 -7.19 3.36
CA TYR A 345 2.97 -7.65 4.75
C TYR A 345 1.72 -7.29 5.53
N ALA A 346 1.48 -8.00 6.62
CA ALA A 346 0.47 -7.63 7.60
C ALA A 346 0.88 -8.05 9.02
N VAL A 347 0.36 -7.31 10.01
CA VAL A 347 0.48 -7.65 11.42
C VAL A 347 -0.78 -7.23 12.17
N TYR A 348 -1.22 -8.06 13.12
CA TYR A 348 -2.26 -7.66 14.05
C TYR A 348 -1.67 -6.82 15.19
N THR A 349 -2.39 -5.80 15.59
CA THR A 349 -2.05 -4.90 16.69
C THR A 349 -3.26 -4.68 17.61
N GLU A 350 -3.08 -4.09 18.78
CA GLU A 350 -4.18 -3.53 19.59
C GLU A 350 -4.56 -2.10 19.13
N ALA A 351 -3.81 -1.51 18.21
CA ALA A 351 -4.21 -0.25 17.59
C ALA A 351 -5.36 -0.50 16.60
N ILE A 352 -6.32 0.41 16.57
CA ILE A 352 -7.46 0.41 15.65
C ILE A 352 -7.30 1.62 14.73
N GLY A 353 -7.38 1.42 13.42
CA GLY A 353 -7.33 2.50 12.45
C GLY A 353 -8.47 3.51 12.67
N ALA A 354 -8.17 4.81 12.51
CA ALA A 354 -9.16 5.88 12.69
C ALA A 354 -10.27 5.82 11.62
N TYR A 355 -9.93 5.42 10.38
CA TYR A 355 -10.83 5.40 9.22
C TYR A 355 -10.67 4.13 8.42
#